data_5c7569d9ef959686785bc97f1a6e0709
#
_entry.id   5c7569d9ef959686785bc97f1a6e0709
#
_cell.length_a   1.000
_cell.length_b   1.000
_cell.length_c   1.000
_cell.angle_alpha   90.00
_cell.angle_beta   90.00
_cell.angle_gamma   90.00
#
_symmetry.space_group_name_H-M   'P 1'
#
loop_
_entity.id
_entity.type
_entity.pdbx_description
1 polymer ?
#
loop_
_entity_poly.entity_id
_entity_poly.type
_entity_poly.pdbx_seq_one_letter_code
_entity_poly.pdbx_strand_id
1 'polypeptide(L)'
;MNRVLLPATWEWHVARDYEAGSAIAAERLLLAWRRNPELLLCAATGTSPTRAYELFVQLMLSETKRRTGLRILKLDEWGGLLPDDPATCETYLQENLIKPLEISPDRYLGFQSDTSSPSKECTRVSAWLGANGPIDVCVLG
;
A
#
# COMPACT_ATOMS: atom_id res chain seq x y z
N MET A 1 -8.82 -28.32 5.72
CA MET A 1 -9.03 -27.57 4.46
C MET A 1 -9.61 -26.18 4.80
N ASN A 2 -8.79 -25.16 4.84
CA ASN A 2 -9.28 -23.81 5.04
C ASN A 2 -9.98 -23.34 3.74
N ARG A 3 -11.28 -23.26 3.80
CA ARG A 3 -12.07 -22.65 2.72
C ARG A 3 -11.69 -21.16 2.67
N VAL A 4 -11.00 -20.75 1.61
CA VAL A 4 -10.91 -19.34 1.26
C VAL A 4 -12.34 -18.88 0.96
N LEU A 5 -12.92 -18.13 1.89
CA LEU A 5 -14.20 -17.45 1.65
C LEU A 5 -13.93 -16.32 0.67
N LEU A 6 -14.16 -16.58 -0.61
CA LEU A 6 -14.24 -15.49 -1.58
C LEU A 6 -15.37 -14.55 -1.13
N PRO A 7 -15.18 -13.22 -1.23
CA PRO A 7 -16.26 -12.29 -0.93
C PRO A 7 -17.48 -12.63 -1.79
N ALA A 8 -18.65 -12.57 -1.19
CA ALA A 8 -19.91 -13.01 -1.80
C ALA A 8 -20.30 -12.20 -3.06
N THR A 9 -19.66 -11.03 -3.27
CA THR A 9 -19.96 -10.16 -4.42
C THR A 9 -18.68 -9.46 -4.90
N TRP A 10 -18.40 -9.55 -6.21
CA TRP A 10 -17.44 -8.72 -6.90
C TRP A 10 -18.14 -7.42 -7.32
N GLU A 11 -17.51 -6.29 -7.04
CA GLU A 11 -17.95 -4.98 -7.52
C GLU A 11 -17.07 -4.55 -8.70
N TRP A 12 -17.68 -4.30 -9.84
CA TRP A 12 -17.01 -3.88 -11.06
C TRP A 12 -17.27 -2.41 -11.31
N HIS A 13 -16.20 -1.64 -11.52
CA HIS A 13 -16.26 -0.25 -11.91
C HIS A 13 -15.60 -0.07 -13.27
N VAL A 14 -16.40 0.22 -14.29
CA VAL A 14 -15.89 0.54 -15.63
C VAL A 14 -15.76 2.05 -15.73
N ALA A 15 -14.53 2.53 -15.85
CA ALA A 15 -14.24 3.94 -16.04
C ALA A 15 -13.99 4.23 -17.53
N ARG A 16 -14.25 5.47 -17.93
CA ARG A 16 -14.05 5.90 -19.33
C ARG A 16 -12.58 6.01 -19.73
N ASP A 17 -11.69 6.22 -18.77
CA ASP A 17 -10.25 6.40 -18.97
C ASP A 17 -9.48 6.13 -17.67
N TYR A 18 -8.15 6.17 -17.77
CA TYR A 18 -7.24 5.96 -16.64
C TYR A 18 -7.44 6.99 -15.51
N GLU A 19 -7.67 8.26 -15.86
CA GLU A 19 -7.87 9.32 -14.86
C GLU A 19 -9.15 9.07 -14.04
N ALA A 20 -10.25 8.75 -14.70
CA ALA A 20 -11.52 8.44 -14.04
C ALA A 20 -11.41 7.17 -13.18
N GLY A 21 -10.73 6.13 -13.66
CA GLY A 21 -10.47 4.91 -12.89
C GLY A 21 -9.61 5.18 -11.66
N SER A 22 -8.57 5.98 -11.81
CA SER A 22 -7.69 6.39 -10.71
C SER A 22 -8.43 7.21 -9.64
N ALA A 23 -9.34 8.09 -10.05
CA ALA A 23 -10.18 8.85 -9.12
C ALA A 23 -11.10 7.93 -8.29
N ILE A 24 -11.74 6.96 -8.93
CA ILE A 24 -12.58 5.98 -8.24
C ILE A 24 -11.74 5.19 -7.22
N ALA A 25 -10.55 4.73 -7.60
CA ALA A 25 -9.66 4.01 -6.71
C ALA A 25 -9.22 4.86 -5.50
N ALA A 26 -8.84 6.11 -5.73
CA ALA A 26 -8.45 7.06 -4.68
C ALA A 26 -9.59 7.33 -3.69
N GLU A 27 -10.80 7.54 -4.17
CA GLU A 27 -11.99 7.71 -3.33
C GLU A 27 -12.29 6.46 -2.49
N ARG A 28 -12.13 5.26 -3.07
CA ARG A 28 -12.30 4.00 -2.33
C ARG A 28 -11.28 3.85 -1.22
N LEU A 29 -10.02 4.20 -1.46
CA LEU A 29 -8.97 4.22 -0.44
C LEU A 29 -9.30 5.21 0.68
N LEU A 30 -9.73 6.42 0.33
CA LEU A 30 -10.14 7.43 1.32
C LEU A 30 -11.32 6.96 2.17
N LEU A 31 -12.34 6.36 1.56
CA LEU A 31 -13.50 5.82 2.27
C LEU A 31 -13.11 4.67 3.21
N ALA A 32 -12.20 3.79 2.79
CA ALA A 32 -11.67 2.73 3.65
C ALA A 32 -10.96 3.32 4.87
N TRP A 33 -10.07 4.30 4.66
CA TRP A 33 -9.38 4.99 5.75
C TRP A 33 -10.33 5.75 6.67
N ARG A 34 -11.36 6.42 6.15
CA ARG A 34 -12.36 7.10 6.99
C ARG A 34 -13.12 6.15 7.92
N ARG A 35 -13.35 4.90 7.47
CA ARG A 35 -14.00 3.84 8.27
C ARG A 35 -13.06 3.24 9.30
N ASN A 36 -11.79 3.09 8.95
CA ASN A 36 -10.73 2.58 9.82
C ASN A 36 -9.47 3.44 9.66
N PRO A 37 -9.28 4.50 10.48
CA PRO A 37 -8.11 5.37 10.39
C PRO A 37 -6.76 4.66 10.64
N GLU A 38 -6.77 3.48 11.22
CA GLU A 38 -5.60 2.64 11.49
C GLU A 38 -5.45 1.49 10.48
N LEU A 39 -6.15 1.57 9.36
CA LEU A 39 -6.11 0.51 8.35
C LEU A 39 -4.67 0.18 7.91
N LEU A 40 -4.44 -1.09 7.60
CA LEU A 40 -3.23 -1.57 6.97
C LEU A 40 -3.46 -1.68 5.45
N LEU A 41 -2.83 -0.77 4.72
CA LEU A 41 -2.82 -0.75 3.26
C LEU A 41 -1.61 -1.54 2.73
N CYS A 42 -1.84 -2.63 2.03
CA CYS A 42 -0.82 -3.30 1.21
C CYS A 42 -0.78 -2.63 -0.16
N ALA A 43 0.37 -2.04 -0.50
CA ALA A 43 0.51 -1.18 -1.67
C ALA A 43 1.43 -1.79 -2.74
N ALA A 44 0.88 -2.03 -3.93
CA ALA A 44 1.65 -2.34 -5.13
C ALA A 44 2.35 -1.09 -5.67
N THR A 45 3.37 -1.31 -6.51
CA THR A 45 4.08 -0.25 -7.24
C THR A 45 3.78 -0.32 -8.74
N GLY A 46 4.32 0.62 -9.50
CA GLY A 46 4.19 0.66 -10.95
C GLY A 46 3.25 1.74 -11.46
N THR A 47 3.09 1.80 -12.77
CA THR A 47 2.33 2.88 -13.42
C THR A 47 0.82 2.81 -13.18
N SER A 48 0.28 1.60 -13.00
CA SER A 48 -1.16 1.42 -12.80
C SER A 48 -1.69 2.16 -11.58
N PRO A 49 -1.12 2.03 -10.37
CA PRO A 49 -1.64 2.69 -9.18
C PRO A 49 -1.14 4.13 -9.00
N THR A 50 -0.16 4.60 -9.78
CA THR A 50 0.52 5.90 -9.54
C THR A 50 -0.49 7.04 -9.42
N ARG A 51 -1.37 7.20 -10.41
CA ARG A 51 -2.33 8.30 -10.40
C ARG A 51 -3.35 8.17 -9.25
N ALA A 52 -3.76 6.95 -8.93
CA ALA A 52 -4.64 6.71 -7.79
C ALA A 52 -3.99 7.12 -6.46
N TYR A 53 -2.70 6.84 -6.28
CA TYR A 53 -1.97 7.27 -5.08
C TYR A 53 -1.80 8.79 -5.01
N GLU A 54 -1.46 9.44 -6.12
CA GLU A 54 -1.39 10.92 -6.18
C GLU A 54 -2.71 11.56 -5.72
N LEU A 55 -3.82 11.11 -6.27
CA LEU A 55 -5.14 11.59 -5.91
C LEU A 55 -5.52 11.25 -4.47
N PHE A 56 -5.21 10.05 -4.02
CA PHE A 56 -5.43 9.65 -2.62
C PHE A 56 -4.65 10.52 -1.65
N VAL A 57 -3.38 10.82 -1.94
CA VAL A 57 -2.56 11.76 -1.15
C VAL A 57 -3.21 13.14 -1.08
N GLN A 58 -3.64 13.69 -2.22
CA GLN A 58 -4.31 14.98 -2.26
C GLN A 58 -5.59 15.00 -1.39
N LEU A 59 -6.40 13.95 -1.49
CA LEU A 59 -7.60 13.80 -0.68
C LEU A 59 -7.26 13.70 0.82
N MET A 60 -6.27 12.89 1.17
CA MET A 60 -5.80 12.74 2.56
C MET A 60 -5.26 14.05 3.14
N LEU A 61 -4.54 14.83 2.32
CA LEU A 61 -4.01 16.14 2.76
C LEU A 61 -5.11 17.18 2.98
N SER A 62 -6.25 17.04 2.32
CA SER A 62 -7.43 17.92 2.52
C SER A 62 -8.28 17.55 3.74
N GLU A 63 -8.07 16.37 4.33
CA GLU A 63 -8.80 15.96 5.53
C GLU A 63 -8.37 16.76 6.76
N THR A 64 -9.35 17.18 7.55
CA THR A 64 -9.12 17.89 8.82
C THR A 64 -8.73 16.97 9.96
N LYS A 65 -9.00 15.67 9.84
CA LYS A 65 -8.64 14.66 10.84
C LYS A 65 -7.14 14.35 10.80
N ARG A 66 -6.58 14.05 11.98
CA ARG A 66 -5.18 13.59 12.08
C ARG A 66 -5.00 12.28 11.30
N ARG A 67 -4.02 12.26 10.39
CA ARG A 67 -3.66 11.13 9.52
C ARG A 67 -2.71 10.11 10.18
N THR A 68 -2.68 10.07 11.51
CA THR A 68 -1.62 9.40 12.27
C THR A 68 -1.75 7.89 12.38
N GLY A 69 -2.85 7.28 11.92
CA GLY A 69 -3.11 5.86 12.11
C GLY A 69 -2.80 4.98 10.88
N LEU A 70 -2.80 5.54 9.66
CA LEU A 70 -2.58 4.78 8.43
C LEU A 70 -1.26 4.02 8.48
N ARG A 71 -1.31 2.72 8.20
CA ARG A 71 -0.16 1.82 8.12
C ARG A 71 -0.01 1.30 6.70
N ILE A 72 1.22 1.16 6.23
CA ILE A 72 1.51 0.72 4.86
C ILE A 72 2.44 -0.49 4.90
N LEU A 73 2.08 -1.52 4.13
CA LEU A 73 2.91 -2.68 3.82
C LEU A 73 3.25 -2.62 2.32
N LYS A 74 4.53 -2.67 1.99
CA LYS A 74 4.98 -2.83 0.60
C LYS A 74 4.67 -4.25 0.13
N LEU A 75 3.98 -4.37 -1.01
CA LEU A 75 3.50 -5.66 -1.53
C LEU A 75 4.68 -6.60 -1.87
N ASP A 76 5.68 -6.06 -2.57
CA ASP A 76 6.84 -6.81 -3.06
C ASP A 76 8.07 -5.91 -3.23
N GLU A 77 9.22 -6.51 -3.57
CA GLU A 77 10.45 -5.80 -3.86
C GLU A 77 11.34 -6.61 -4.81
N TRP A 78 12.12 -5.90 -5.61
CA TRP A 78 13.16 -6.48 -6.45
C TRP A 78 14.35 -6.91 -5.60
N GLY A 79 14.76 -8.18 -5.70
CA GLY A 79 15.97 -8.64 -5.04
C GLY A 79 17.24 -8.24 -5.78
N GLY A 80 18.31 -7.94 -5.03
CA GLY A 80 19.64 -7.69 -5.59
C GLY A 80 19.93 -6.24 -6.00
N LEU A 81 19.01 -5.31 -5.72
CA LEU A 81 19.24 -3.88 -5.91
C LEU A 81 19.76 -3.24 -4.61
N LEU A 82 20.52 -2.15 -4.73
CA LEU A 82 20.87 -1.33 -3.57
C LEU A 82 19.60 -0.65 -3.02
N PRO A 83 19.54 -0.39 -1.71
CA PRO A 83 18.34 0.18 -1.08
C PRO A 83 17.92 1.56 -1.63
N ASP A 84 18.88 2.34 -2.12
CA ASP A 84 18.69 3.67 -2.71
C ASP A 84 18.58 3.66 -4.23
N ASP A 85 18.56 2.49 -4.86
CA ASP A 85 18.39 2.38 -6.30
C ASP A 85 17.00 2.91 -6.70
N PRO A 86 16.91 3.84 -7.67
CA PRO A 86 15.64 4.42 -8.10
C PRO A 86 14.67 3.41 -8.72
N ALA A 87 15.14 2.23 -9.12
CA ALA A 87 14.30 1.16 -9.66
C ALA A 87 13.62 0.31 -8.57
N THR A 88 13.94 0.51 -7.29
CA THR A 88 13.32 -0.23 -6.19
C THR A 88 11.86 0.16 -5.98
N CYS A 89 11.04 -0.80 -5.57
CA CYS A 89 9.69 -0.52 -5.08
C CYS A 89 9.72 0.39 -3.85
N GLU A 90 10.82 0.33 -3.07
CA GLU A 90 11.05 1.21 -1.92
C GLU A 90 11.08 2.68 -2.34
N THR A 91 11.92 3.04 -3.30
CA THR A 91 12.01 4.42 -3.81
C THR A 91 10.65 4.91 -4.30
N TYR A 92 9.96 4.07 -5.08
CA TYR A 92 8.63 4.41 -5.57
C TYR A 92 7.63 4.72 -4.44
N LEU A 93 7.51 3.85 -3.43
CA LEU A 93 6.56 4.07 -2.33
C LEU A 93 6.96 5.26 -1.44
N GLN A 94 8.24 5.45 -1.22
CA GLN A 94 8.74 6.62 -0.48
C GLN A 94 8.29 7.92 -1.14
N GLU A 95 8.36 8.02 -2.46
CA GLU A 95 8.00 9.23 -3.21
C GLU A 95 6.49 9.42 -3.33
N ASN A 96 5.73 8.34 -3.52
CA ASN A 96 4.31 8.43 -3.86
C ASN A 96 3.36 8.36 -2.66
N LEU A 97 3.78 7.76 -1.54
CA LEU A 97 2.91 7.58 -0.36
C LEU A 97 3.58 7.96 0.96
N ILE A 98 4.79 7.43 1.24
CA ILE A 98 5.36 7.48 2.58
C ILE A 98 5.72 8.92 2.97
N LYS A 99 6.54 9.59 2.16
CA LYS A 99 6.94 10.99 2.40
C LYS A 99 5.76 11.96 2.30
N PRO A 100 4.92 11.92 1.24
CA PRO A 100 3.80 12.85 1.11
C PRO A 100 2.78 12.76 2.25
N LEU A 101 2.56 11.56 2.80
CA LEU A 101 1.63 11.34 3.91
C LEU A 101 2.31 11.37 5.29
N GLU A 102 3.64 11.60 5.34
CA GLU A 102 4.43 11.64 6.57
C GLU A 102 4.24 10.36 7.41
N ILE A 103 4.26 9.19 6.72
CA ILE A 103 4.15 7.89 7.40
C ILE A 103 5.42 7.64 8.20
N SER A 104 5.28 7.48 9.51
CA SER A 104 6.43 7.19 10.37
C SER A 104 6.96 5.76 10.19
N PRO A 105 8.25 5.50 10.47
CA PRO A 105 8.86 4.19 10.24
C PRO A 105 8.18 3.03 10.98
N ASP A 106 7.58 3.27 12.13
CA ASP A 106 6.82 2.28 12.90
C ASP A 106 5.49 1.86 12.23
N ARG A 107 5.00 2.67 11.27
CA ARG A 107 3.76 2.41 10.51
C ARG A 107 4.01 1.97 9.09
N TYR A 108 5.25 1.68 8.74
CA TYR A 108 5.63 1.21 7.41
C TYR A 108 6.48 -0.04 7.50
N LEU A 109 6.18 -1.03 6.67
CA LEU A 109 7.03 -2.19 6.47
C LEU A 109 7.21 -2.48 4.98
N GLY A 110 8.46 -2.68 4.57
CA GLY A 110 8.82 -3.14 3.24
C GLY A 110 9.79 -4.31 3.28
N PHE A 111 9.81 -5.09 2.21
CA PHE A 111 10.89 -6.04 1.93
C PHE A 111 12.16 -5.28 1.60
N GLN A 112 13.31 -5.81 2.03
CA GLN A 112 14.62 -5.26 1.72
C GLN A 112 15.15 -5.86 0.41
N SER A 113 15.59 -5.00 -0.52
CA SER A 113 16.09 -5.40 -1.83
C SER A 113 17.48 -6.05 -1.77
N ASP A 114 18.30 -5.65 -0.80
CA ASP A 114 19.70 -6.07 -0.63
C ASP A 114 19.89 -7.23 0.36
N THR A 115 18.82 -7.92 0.72
CA THR A 115 18.91 -9.02 1.70
C THR A 115 19.77 -10.17 1.20
N SER A 116 20.69 -10.62 2.05
CA SER A 116 21.49 -11.82 1.80
C SER A 116 20.72 -13.13 1.99
N SER A 117 19.53 -13.08 2.57
CA SER A 117 18.68 -14.23 2.84
C SER A 117 17.20 -13.92 2.63
N PRO A 118 16.68 -14.15 1.40
CA PRO A 118 15.25 -13.93 1.09
C PRO A 118 14.30 -14.68 2.02
N SER A 119 14.64 -15.89 2.46
CA SER A 119 13.79 -16.65 3.37
C SER A 119 13.68 -16.04 4.76
N LYS A 120 14.77 -15.48 5.29
CA LYS A 120 14.73 -14.73 6.56
C LYS A 120 13.92 -13.45 6.42
N GLU A 121 14.03 -12.79 5.28
CA GLU A 121 13.26 -11.58 4.99
C GLU A 121 11.75 -11.88 4.92
N CYS A 122 11.36 -12.96 4.25
CA CYS A 122 9.96 -13.43 4.25
C CYS A 122 9.48 -13.75 5.68
N THR A 123 10.32 -14.39 6.49
CA THR A 123 9.99 -14.67 7.90
C THR A 123 9.80 -13.40 8.70
N ARG A 124 10.66 -12.38 8.51
CA ARG A 124 10.55 -11.08 9.17
C ARG A 124 9.23 -10.39 8.83
N VAL A 125 8.88 -10.33 7.54
CA VAL A 125 7.63 -9.69 7.09
C VAL A 125 6.41 -10.48 7.57
N SER A 126 6.46 -11.82 7.51
CA SER A 126 5.35 -12.66 8.01
C SER A 126 5.13 -12.49 9.51
N ALA A 127 6.20 -12.40 10.31
CA ALA A 127 6.11 -12.18 11.74
C ALA A 127 5.50 -10.81 12.06
N TRP A 128 5.93 -9.76 11.34
CA TRP A 128 5.36 -8.44 11.48
C TRP A 128 3.87 -8.43 11.12
N LEU A 129 3.49 -9.06 10.01
CA LEU A 129 2.10 -9.15 9.57
C LEU A 129 1.25 -9.94 10.58
N GLY A 130 1.79 -10.98 11.18
CA GLY A 130 1.13 -11.74 12.26
C GLY A 130 0.81 -10.88 13.48
N ALA A 131 1.66 -9.89 13.78
CA ALA A 131 1.48 -8.97 14.91
C ALA A 131 0.63 -7.74 14.57
N ASN A 132 0.60 -7.29 13.31
CA ASN A 132 0.01 -6.03 12.88
C ASN A 132 -1.16 -6.15 11.89
N GLY A 133 -1.40 -7.36 11.36
CA GLY A 133 -2.51 -7.64 10.45
C GLY A 133 -3.86 -7.78 11.14
N PRO A 134 -4.89 -8.13 10.38
CA PRO A 134 -4.82 -8.45 8.96
C PRO A 134 -4.62 -7.24 8.04
N ILE A 135 -4.31 -7.50 6.76
CA ILE A 135 -4.38 -6.47 5.72
C ILE A 135 -5.84 -6.09 5.50
N ASP A 136 -6.15 -4.81 5.64
CA ASP A 136 -7.52 -4.30 5.45
C ASP A 136 -7.83 -4.01 3.98
N VAL A 137 -6.84 -3.48 3.25
CA VAL A 137 -6.95 -3.16 1.81
C VAL A 137 -5.67 -3.58 1.12
N CYS A 138 -5.79 -4.24 -0.03
CA CYS A 138 -4.67 -4.56 -0.91
C CYS A 138 -4.91 -3.95 -2.28
N VAL A 139 -3.98 -3.11 -2.74
CA VAL A 139 -3.94 -2.60 -4.10
C VAL A 139 -3.03 -3.52 -4.91
N LEU A 140 -3.56 -4.03 -6.01
CA LEU A 140 -2.83 -4.82 -7.01
C LEU A 140 -2.77 -4.02 -8.30
N GLY A 141 -1.64 -4.09 -8.97
CA GLY A 141 -1.41 -3.39 -10.23
C GLY A 141 -1.59 -4.28 -11.46
#